data_9e489a9d2caaa8ca7fc0e7564f4789c6
#
_entry.id   9e489a9d2caaa8ca7fc0e7564f4789c6
#
_cell.length_a   1.000
_cell.length_b   1.000
_cell.length_c   1.000
_cell.angle_alpha   90.00
_cell.angle_beta   90.00
_cell.angle_gamma   90.00
#
_symmetry.space_group_name_H-M   'P 1'
#
loop_
_entity.id
_entity.type
_entity.pdbx_description
1 polymer ?
#
loop_
_entity_poly.entity_id
_entity_poly.type
_entity_poly.pdbx_seq_one_letter_code
_entity_poly.pdbx_strand_id
1 'polypeptide(L)'
;MKKVLIVFIFLLAINVSATSGSISEKSVFECNGKYYGSHGNPVHFHEVVKNDNKWVISGGEVSVPSCYIKPVNEREEVTFSKCVDGDTAKLIVNGKEETVRFLAIDTPEIKHGDIEADPYGDDASNYTCNKLKNSKKIILEYDSNSTKTDKYGRILAFVFTDEVLLQKELIKKGLAKVYYVYGDYNYLDELRKEEENAKKNKVGIWSDEISDEKINPDIEEKNMEDDTTDDNKLLEILNYLKIVWDYLIKIFDLLLN
;
A
#
# COMPACT_ATOMS: atom_id res chain seq x y z
N MET A 1 6.94 66.10 -12.08
CA MET A 1 7.96 65.06 -12.21
C MET A 1 7.31 63.75 -11.68
N LYS A 2 6.95 62.86 -12.60
CA LYS A 2 6.31 61.59 -12.27
C LYS A 2 7.40 60.62 -11.80
N LYS A 3 7.33 60.19 -10.53
CA LYS A 3 8.19 59.13 -10.03
C LYS A 3 7.64 57.80 -10.55
N VAL A 4 8.35 57.14 -11.41
CA VAL A 4 8.09 55.80 -11.85
C VAL A 4 8.61 54.86 -10.74
N LEU A 5 7.69 54.24 -10.04
CA LEU A 5 8.01 53.21 -9.04
C LEU A 5 8.19 51.87 -9.79
N ILE A 6 9.43 51.45 -9.96
CA ILE A 6 9.76 50.14 -10.50
C ILE A 6 9.57 49.13 -9.34
N VAL A 7 8.46 48.41 -9.39
CA VAL A 7 8.24 47.27 -8.49
C VAL A 7 9.06 46.10 -9.02
N PHE A 8 10.18 45.82 -8.35
CA PHE A 8 10.91 44.58 -8.56
C PHE A 8 10.08 43.44 -7.93
N ILE A 9 9.32 42.74 -8.75
CA ILE A 9 8.75 41.46 -8.35
C ILE A 9 9.91 40.45 -8.31
N PHE A 10 10.46 40.20 -7.15
CA PHE A 10 11.30 39.04 -6.91
C PHE A 10 10.39 37.80 -7.05
N LEU A 11 10.31 37.25 -8.26
CA LEU A 11 9.91 35.89 -8.45
C LEU A 11 10.98 35.01 -7.77
N LEU A 12 10.76 34.67 -6.50
CA LEU A 12 11.39 33.54 -5.89
C LEU A 12 10.93 32.32 -6.71
N ALA A 13 11.74 31.97 -7.71
CA ALA A 13 11.68 30.64 -8.26
C ALA A 13 11.99 29.68 -7.11
N ILE A 14 10.96 29.20 -6.46
CA ILE A 14 11.07 28.01 -5.62
C ILE A 14 11.47 26.92 -6.63
N ASN A 15 12.76 26.66 -6.71
CA ASN A 15 13.24 25.42 -7.27
C ASN A 15 12.72 24.32 -6.35
N VAL A 16 11.50 23.86 -6.62
CA VAL A 16 11.07 22.55 -6.17
C VAL A 16 12.03 21.61 -6.86
N SER A 17 13.10 21.27 -6.15
CA SER A 17 13.94 20.13 -6.51
C SER A 17 12.99 18.96 -6.52
N ALA A 18 12.46 18.63 -7.70
CA ALA A 18 11.83 17.34 -7.90
C ALA A 18 12.90 16.34 -7.47
N THR A 19 12.67 15.67 -6.36
CA THR A 19 13.48 14.53 -5.97
C THR A 19 13.40 13.58 -7.15
N SER A 20 14.49 13.49 -7.91
CA SER A 20 14.58 12.63 -9.08
C SER A 20 14.58 11.19 -8.58
N GLY A 21 13.38 10.68 -8.28
CA GLY A 21 13.18 9.29 -7.95
C GLY A 21 13.61 8.44 -9.14
N SER A 22 14.54 7.52 -8.94
CA SER A 22 14.88 6.53 -9.96
C SER A 22 13.73 5.53 -10.06
N ILE A 23 13.27 5.30 -11.29
CA ILE A 23 12.24 4.29 -11.56
C ILE A 23 12.93 2.98 -11.94
N SER A 24 12.39 1.86 -11.43
CA SER A 24 12.86 0.51 -11.76
C SER A 24 12.74 0.27 -13.26
N GLU A 25 13.74 -0.32 -13.88
CA GLU A 25 13.72 -0.69 -15.30
C GLU A 25 12.52 -1.58 -15.67
N LYS A 26 12.05 -2.42 -14.74
CA LYS A 26 10.87 -3.28 -14.90
C LYS A 26 9.55 -2.49 -15.01
N SER A 27 9.51 -1.27 -14.49
CA SER A 27 8.33 -0.40 -14.51
C SER A 27 8.35 0.61 -15.66
N VAL A 28 9.32 0.52 -16.57
CA VAL A 28 9.45 1.41 -17.73
C VAL A 28 8.99 0.73 -19.00
N PHE A 29 8.20 1.42 -19.80
CA PHE A 29 7.73 0.95 -21.10
C PHE A 29 7.76 2.09 -22.12
N GLU A 30 7.86 1.74 -23.40
CA GLU A 30 7.82 2.67 -24.51
C GLU A 30 6.39 2.79 -25.07
N CYS A 31 5.99 4.03 -25.38
CA CYS A 31 4.71 4.34 -25.97
C CYS A 31 4.83 5.49 -26.97
N ASN A 32 4.63 5.21 -28.25
CA ASN A 32 4.69 6.22 -29.33
C ASN A 32 5.99 7.05 -29.34
N GLY A 33 7.13 6.39 -29.16
CA GLY A 33 8.46 7.03 -29.17
C GLY A 33 8.83 7.75 -27.88
N LYS A 34 8.03 7.64 -26.83
CA LYS A 34 8.32 8.15 -25.50
C LYS A 34 8.40 7.04 -24.49
N TYR A 35 9.17 7.24 -23.43
CA TYR A 35 9.27 6.29 -22.33
C TYR A 35 8.47 6.77 -21.13
N TYR A 36 7.76 5.84 -20.50
CA TYR A 36 6.94 6.09 -19.32
C TYR A 36 7.35 5.14 -18.21
N GLY A 37 7.38 5.65 -16.99
CA GLY A 37 7.56 4.85 -15.78
C GLY A 37 6.29 4.88 -14.95
N SER A 38 5.98 3.74 -14.33
CA SER A 38 4.88 3.60 -13.38
C SER A 38 5.41 3.39 -11.97
N HIS A 39 4.80 4.02 -10.98
CA HIS A 39 5.13 3.83 -9.57
C HIS A 39 3.96 4.19 -8.66
N GLY A 40 4.04 3.72 -7.42
CA GLY A 40 3.09 4.06 -6.37
C GLY A 40 1.80 3.24 -6.38
N ASN A 41 0.95 3.52 -5.40
CA ASN A 41 -0.38 2.95 -5.29
C ASN A 41 -1.33 4.02 -4.71
N PRO A 42 -2.29 4.51 -5.50
CA PRO A 42 -2.58 4.11 -6.90
C PRO A 42 -1.41 4.35 -7.85
N VAL A 43 -1.41 3.65 -9.00
CA VAL A 43 -0.33 3.72 -9.99
C VAL A 43 -0.29 5.09 -10.64
N HIS A 44 0.84 5.77 -10.50
CA HIS A 44 1.11 7.04 -11.15
C HIS A 44 2.04 6.81 -12.34
N PHE A 45 1.74 7.45 -13.46
CA PHE A 45 2.55 7.39 -14.68
C PHE A 45 3.29 8.69 -14.90
N HIS A 46 4.57 8.61 -15.24
CA HIS A 46 5.41 9.76 -15.56
C HIS A 46 6.19 9.51 -16.83
N GLU A 47 6.38 10.57 -17.61
CA GLU A 47 7.37 10.54 -18.69
C GLU A 47 8.77 10.41 -18.06
N VAL A 48 9.59 9.47 -18.55
CA VAL A 48 10.93 9.19 -18.02
C VAL A 48 11.97 9.26 -19.10
N VAL A 49 13.19 9.62 -18.72
CA VAL A 49 14.36 9.62 -19.61
C VAL A 49 15.47 8.81 -18.98
N LYS A 50 16.30 8.20 -19.82
CA LYS A 50 17.48 7.48 -19.34
C LYS A 50 18.64 8.47 -19.14
N ASN A 51 19.14 8.56 -17.91
CA ASN A 51 20.31 9.36 -17.56
C ASN A 51 21.30 8.48 -16.79
N ASP A 52 22.55 8.40 -17.24
CA ASP A 52 23.61 7.58 -16.64
C ASP A 52 23.17 6.15 -16.30
N ASN A 53 22.54 5.45 -17.24
CA ASN A 53 21.97 4.11 -17.09
C ASN A 53 20.82 3.98 -16.03
N LYS A 54 20.26 5.09 -15.57
CA LYS A 54 19.09 5.09 -14.68
C LYS A 54 17.92 5.79 -15.36
N TRP A 55 16.70 5.29 -15.11
CA TRP A 55 15.49 5.97 -15.51
C TRP A 55 15.11 7.02 -14.49
N VAL A 56 14.92 8.25 -14.92
CA VAL A 56 14.55 9.38 -14.08
C VAL A 56 13.28 10.06 -14.61
N ILE A 57 12.46 10.55 -13.71
CA ILE A 57 11.24 11.26 -14.05
C ILE A 57 11.64 12.58 -14.74
N SER A 58 11.12 12.81 -15.95
CA SER A 58 11.40 14.01 -16.74
C SER A 58 10.23 15.00 -16.79
N GLY A 59 9.04 14.60 -16.33
CA GLY A 59 7.84 15.42 -16.37
C GLY A 59 6.91 15.17 -15.20
N GLY A 60 5.80 15.90 -15.17
CA GLY A 60 4.72 15.66 -14.20
C GLY A 60 4.01 14.33 -14.42
N GLU A 61 3.05 14.04 -13.53
CA GLU A 61 2.17 12.90 -13.67
C GLU A 61 1.34 13.03 -14.96
N VAL A 62 1.18 11.91 -15.67
CA VAL A 62 0.39 11.82 -16.89
C VAL A 62 -0.74 10.82 -16.72
N SER A 63 -1.79 10.95 -17.53
CA SER A 63 -2.83 9.92 -17.61
C SER A 63 -2.27 8.59 -18.11
N VAL A 64 -2.93 7.48 -17.81
CA VAL A 64 -2.52 6.13 -18.27
C VAL A 64 -2.26 6.16 -19.78
N PRO A 65 -1.03 5.90 -20.23
CA PRO A 65 -0.73 5.88 -21.67
C PRO A 65 -1.54 4.79 -22.38
N SER A 66 -2.07 5.11 -23.57
CA SER A 66 -2.98 4.21 -24.30
C SER A 66 -2.37 2.85 -24.69
N CYS A 67 -1.06 2.76 -24.72
CA CYS A 67 -0.33 1.53 -25.01
C CYS A 67 0.20 0.82 -23.75
N TYR A 68 -0.18 1.27 -22.55
CA TYR A 68 0.19 0.57 -21.32
C TYR A 68 -0.52 -0.79 -21.26
N ILE A 69 0.28 -1.85 -21.26
CA ILE A 69 -0.19 -3.21 -21.04
C ILE A 69 0.21 -3.57 -19.61
N LYS A 70 -0.79 -3.75 -18.73
CA LYS A 70 -0.53 -4.20 -17.36
C LYS A 70 0.22 -5.53 -17.40
N PRO A 71 1.35 -5.68 -16.68
CA PRO A 71 2.06 -6.97 -16.64
C PRO A 71 1.11 -8.09 -16.22
N VAL A 72 1.20 -9.21 -16.94
CA VAL A 72 0.47 -10.42 -16.56
C VAL A 72 1.23 -11.11 -15.46
N ASN A 73 0.57 -11.35 -14.33
CA ASN A 73 1.15 -12.09 -13.23
C ASN A 73 1.34 -13.57 -13.61
N GLU A 74 2.42 -14.16 -13.14
CA GLU A 74 2.64 -15.59 -13.25
C GLU A 74 1.64 -16.33 -12.35
N ARG A 75 0.99 -17.35 -12.90
CA ARG A 75 0.01 -18.20 -12.20
C ARG A 75 0.46 -19.64 -12.17
N GLU A 76 0.24 -20.31 -11.07
CA GLU A 76 0.61 -21.68 -10.84
C GLU A 76 -0.51 -22.43 -10.11
N GLU A 77 -0.91 -23.60 -10.64
CA GLU A 77 -1.87 -24.49 -9.98
C GLU A 77 -1.16 -25.31 -8.91
N VAL A 78 -1.75 -25.34 -7.72
CA VAL A 78 -1.19 -25.99 -6.54
C VAL A 78 -2.23 -26.83 -5.83
N THR A 79 -1.79 -27.71 -4.92
CA THR A 79 -2.71 -28.51 -4.11
C THR A 79 -2.57 -28.19 -2.63
N PHE A 80 -3.67 -28.32 -1.90
CA PHE A 80 -3.70 -28.11 -0.46
C PHE A 80 -2.89 -29.18 0.29
N SER A 81 -2.11 -28.78 1.28
CA SER A 81 -1.42 -29.68 2.20
C SER A 81 -1.91 -29.50 3.62
N LYS A 82 -1.71 -28.32 4.24
CA LYS A 82 -2.02 -28.10 5.64
C LYS A 82 -2.41 -26.66 5.93
N CYS A 83 -3.35 -26.46 6.85
CA CYS A 83 -3.64 -25.15 7.42
C CYS A 83 -2.52 -24.70 8.36
N VAL A 84 -2.27 -23.39 8.41
CA VAL A 84 -1.41 -22.76 9.41
C VAL A 84 -2.25 -21.79 10.23
N ASP A 85 -2.74 -20.71 9.61
CA ASP A 85 -3.60 -19.69 10.21
C ASP A 85 -4.53 -19.06 9.15
N GLY A 86 -5.00 -17.83 9.36
CA GLY A 86 -5.95 -17.18 8.44
C GLY A 86 -5.33 -16.70 7.14
N ASP A 87 -4.05 -16.33 7.11
CA ASP A 87 -3.35 -15.77 5.96
C ASP A 87 -2.09 -16.54 5.54
N THR A 88 -1.89 -17.68 6.15
CA THR A 88 -0.76 -18.56 5.85
C THR A 88 -1.24 -20.02 5.74
N ALA A 89 -0.81 -20.72 4.70
CA ALA A 89 -1.09 -22.13 4.49
C ALA A 89 0.13 -22.87 3.95
N LYS A 90 0.14 -24.20 4.10
CA LYS A 90 1.07 -25.07 3.40
C LYS A 90 0.40 -25.67 2.17
N LEU A 91 1.04 -25.49 1.04
CA LEU A 91 0.57 -25.97 -0.26
C LEU A 91 1.68 -26.79 -0.95
N ILE A 92 1.29 -27.70 -1.81
CA ILE A 92 2.24 -28.43 -2.67
C ILE A 92 2.46 -27.61 -3.94
N VAL A 93 3.62 -27.02 -4.04
CA VAL A 93 4.09 -26.19 -5.15
C VAL A 93 5.21 -26.94 -5.87
N ASN A 94 5.03 -27.25 -7.15
CA ASN A 94 6.01 -28.05 -7.92
C ASN A 94 6.44 -29.37 -7.23
N GLY A 95 5.47 -30.04 -6.58
CA GLY A 95 5.69 -31.31 -5.88
C GLY A 95 6.38 -31.20 -4.51
N LYS A 96 6.59 -29.99 -3.99
CA LYS A 96 7.16 -29.75 -2.64
C LYS A 96 6.15 -29.04 -1.75
N GLU A 97 6.14 -29.39 -0.47
CA GLU A 97 5.37 -28.66 0.55
C GLU A 97 6.08 -27.34 0.84
N GLU A 98 5.43 -26.23 0.50
CA GLU A 98 5.91 -24.88 0.73
C GLU A 98 4.94 -24.10 1.61
N THR A 99 5.47 -23.17 2.41
CA THR A 99 4.65 -22.24 3.19
C THR A 99 4.34 -21.02 2.35
N VAL A 100 3.06 -20.72 2.20
CA VAL A 100 2.56 -19.57 1.41
C VAL A 100 1.95 -18.56 2.36
N ARG A 101 2.48 -17.33 2.37
CA ARG A 101 1.91 -16.15 3.05
C ARG A 101 1.14 -15.33 2.04
N PHE A 102 -0.11 -15.06 2.33
CA PHE A 102 -1.02 -14.37 1.41
C PHE A 102 -0.67 -12.90 1.34
N LEU A 103 -0.47 -12.37 0.13
CA LEU A 103 -0.08 -10.98 -0.10
C LEU A 103 -1.15 -9.99 0.35
N ALA A 104 -0.69 -8.84 0.83
CA ALA A 104 -1.45 -7.63 1.11
C ALA A 104 -2.54 -7.75 2.17
N ILE A 105 -2.55 -8.81 2.97
CA ILE A 105 -3.49 -8.96 4.08
C ILE A 105 -2.80 -9.37 5.36
N ASP A 106 -3.50 -9.17 6.48
CA ASP A 106 -3.17 -9.65 7.79
C ASP A 106 -4.45 -10.11 8.49
N THR A 107 -4.42 -11.28 9.10
CA THR A 107 -5.55 -11.85 9.85
C THR A 107 -5.24 -11.83 11.35
N PRO A 108 -6.26 -11.80 12.21
CA PRO A 108 -6.04 -12.04 13.64
C PRO A 108 -5.35 -13.39 13.86
N GLU A 109 -4.47 -13.42 14.85
CA GLU A 109 -3.67 -14.59 15.17
C GLU A 109 -4.49 -15.68 15.89
N ILE A 110 -4.18 -16.92 15.60
CA ILE A 110 -4.70 -18.06 16.36
C ILE A 110 -3.88 -18.26 17.64
N LYS A 111 -4.37 -19.09 18.55
CA LYS A 111 -3.64 -19.44 19.77
C LYS A 111 -2.28 -20.08 19.46
N HIS A 112 -1.24 -19.53 20.06
CA HIS A 112 0.13 -20.06 19.98
C HIS A 112 0.72 -20.24 21.39
N GLY A 113 0.88 -21.49 21.85
CA GLY A 113 1.39 -21.79 23.17
C GLY A 113 0.53 -21.16 24.26
N ASP A 114 1.13 -20.25 25.05
CA ASP A 114 0.45 -19.55 26.15
C ASP A 114 -0.21 -18.22 25.70
N ILE A 115 -0.04 -17.83 24.42
CA ILE A 115 -0.67 -16.62 23.85
C ILE A 115 -2.07 -17.00 23.37
N GLU A 116 -3.09 -16.37 23.93
CA GLU A 116 -4.48 -16.60 23.54
C GLU A 116 -4.72 -16.09 22.10
N ALA A 117 -5.72 -16.70 21.43
CA ALA A 117 -6.12 -16.26 20.10
C ALA A 117 -6.68 -14.84 20.13
N ASP A 118 -6.40 -14.06 19.08
CA ASP A 118 -7.10 -12.81 18.87
C ASP A 118 -8.58 -13.06 18.53
N PRO A 119 -9.47 -12.11 18.83
CA PRO A 119 -10.85 -12.16 18.36
C PRO A 119 -10.89 -12.40 16.84
N TYR A 120 -11.69 -13.34 16.39
CA TYR A 120 -11.79 -13.80 14.99
C TYR A 120 -10.55 -14.52 14.41
N GLY A 121 -9.50 -14.82 15.18
CA GLY A 121 -8.34 -15.58 14.69
C GLY A 121 -8.73 -17.00 14.26
N ASP A 122 -9.46 -17.72 15.11
CA ASP A 122 -9.95 -19.06 14.77
C ASP A 122 -10.95 -19.02 13.60
N ASP A 123 -11.80 -17.99 13.50
CA ASP A 123 -12.74 -17.84 12.40
C ASP A 123 -12.02 -17.61 11.06
N ALA A 124 -10.98 -16.76 11.04
CA ALA A 124 -10.14 -16.51 9.87
C ALA A 124 -9.42 -17.78 9.43
N SER A 125 -8.78 -18.48 10.37
CA SER A 125 -8.09 -19.74 10.11
C SER A 125 -9.04 -20.82 9.59
N ASN A 126 -10.19 -21.00 10.23
CA ASN A 126 -11.20 -21.96 9.82
C ASN A 126 -11.76 -21.65 8.42
N TYR A 127 -12.00 -20.36 8.11
CA TYR A 127 -12.49 -19.94 6.81
C TYR A 127 -11.48 -20.28 5.72
N THR A 128 -10.23 -19.88 5.87
CA THR A 128 -9.12 -20.16 4.94
C THR A 128 -8.95 -21.65 4.73
N CYS A 129 -8.90 -22.41 5.84
CA CYS A 129 -8.74 -23.86 5.83
C CYS A 129 -9.86 -24.56 5.04
N ASN A 130 -11.11 -24.20 5.32
CA ASN A 130 -12.26 -24.79 4.63
C ASN A 130 -12.28 -24.45 3.15
N LYS A 131 -11.92 -23.22 2.77
CA LYS A 131 -11.84 -22.80 1.35
C LYS A 131 -10.77 -23.60 0.62
N LEU A 132 -9.56 -23.67 1.14
CA LEU A 132 -8.46 -24.40 0.50
C LEU A 132 -8.76 -25.91 0.41
N LYS A 133 -9.27 -26.50 1.48
CA LYS A 133 -9.55 -27.95 1.53
C LYS A 133 -10.67 -28.39 0.59
N ASN A 134 -11.69 -27.56 0.40
CA ASN A 134 -12.88 -27.93 -0.39
C ASN A 134 -12.85 -27.42 -1.83
N SER A 135 -11.85 -26.62 -2.20
CA SER A 135 -11.71 -26.12 -3.57
C SER A 135 -11.26 -27.21 -4.53
N LYS A 136 -11.84 -27.21 -5.72
CA LYS A 136 -11.45 -28.09 -6.81
C LYS A 136 -10.13 -27.65 -7.44
N LYS A 137 -9.86 -26.36 -7.38
CA LYS A 137 -8.69 -25.73 -7.98
C LYS A 137 -8.15 -24.63 -7.09
N ILE A 138 -6.86 -24.65 -6.84
CA ILE A 138 -6.14 -23.60 -6.11
C ILE A 138 -5.07 -23.05 -7.03
N ILE A 139 -5.03 -21.72 -7.21
CA ILE A 139 -4.04 -21.01 -8.01
C ILE A 139 -3.29 -20.04 -7.12
N LEU A 140 -1.97 -20.08 -7.20
CA LEU A 140 -1.10 -18.99 -6.76
C LEU A 140 -0.90 -18.02 -7.92
N GLU A 141 -1.05 -16.73 -7.65
CA GLU A 141 -0.70 -15.66 -8.57
C GLU A 141 0.41 -14.83 -7.95
N TYR A 142 1.59 -14.84 -8.59
CA TYR A 142 2.75 -14.08 -8.15
C TYR A 142 2.65 -12.67 -8.71
N ASP A 143 2.64 -11.67 -7.83
CA ASP A 143 2.59 -10.28 -8.26
C ASP A 143 3.95 -9.81 -8.80
N SER A 144 3.95 -9.19 -9.97
CA SER A 144 5.18 -8.69 -10.61
C SER A 144 5.89 -7.59 -9.81
N ASN A 145 5.17 -6.92 -8.91
CA ASN A 145 5.67 -5.86 -8.04
C ASN A 145 6.04 -6.37 -6.63
N SER A 146 5.93 -7.70 -6.40
CA SER A 146 6.36 -8.35 -5.17
C SER A 146 7.60 -9.19 -5.38
N THR A 147 8.35 -9.45 -4.31
CA THR A 147 9.30 -10.57 -4.29
C THR A 147 8.53 -11.88 -4.24
N LYS A 148 9.07 -12.95 -4.84
CA LYS A 148 8.42 -14.27 -4.79
C LYS A 148 8.44 -14.90 -3.39
N THR A 149 9.39 -14.50 -2.54
CA THR A 149 9.51 -15.00 -1.16
C THR A 149 9.86 -13.87 -0.21
N ASP A 150 9.46 -14.02 1.05
CA ASP A 150 9.87 -13.14 2.13
C ASP A 150 11.23 -13.54 2.73
N LYS A 151 11.68 -12.79 3.74
CA LYS A 151 12.94 -13.04 4.46
C LYS A 151 12.96 -14.35 5.25
N TYR A 152 11.81 -14.96 5.46
CA TYR A 152 11.66 -16.26 6.15
C TYR A 152 11.56 -17.43 5.17
N GLY A 153 11.62 -17.16 3.86
CA GLY A 153 11.50 -18.17 2.81
C GLY A 153 10.07 -18.58 2.48
N ARG A 154 9.04 -17.87 3.03
CA ARG A 154 7.64 -18.15 2.67
C ARG A 154 7.35 -17.58 1.29
N ILE A 155 6.62 -18.32 0.47
CA ILE A 155 6.13 -17.85 -0.84
C ILE A 155 5.11 -16.72 -0.61
N LEU A 156 5.24 -15.63 -1.37
CA LEU A 156 4.31 -14.50 -1.36
C LEU A 156 3.43 -14.55 -2.61
N ALA A 157 2.12 -14.71 -2.44
CA ALA A 157 1.20 -14.82 -3.57
C ALA A 157 -0.23 -14.34 -3.22
N PHE A 158 -0.97 -13.98 -4.26
CA PHE A 158 -2.42 -13.98 -4.23
C PHE A 158 -2.92 -15.41 -4.42
N VAL A 159 -3.94 -15.79 -3.66
CA VAL A 159 -4.48 -17.16 -3.63
C VAL A 159 -5.90 -17.16 -4.16
N PHE A 160 -6.13 -17.94 -5.21
CA PHE A 160 -7.46 -18.14 -5.75
C PHE A 160 -7.96 -19.54 -5.45
N THR A 161 -9.18 -19.62 -4.98
CA THR A 161 -9.93 -20.86 -4.74
C THR A 161 -11.13 -20.89 -5.67
N ASP A 162 -11.15 -21.84 -6.62
CA ASP A 162 -12.19 -21.92 -7.65
C ASP A 162 -12.43 -20.57 -8.37
N GLU A 163 -11.34 -19.92 -8.80
CA GLU A 163 -11.27 -18.62 -9.49
C GLU A 163 -11.66 -17.40 -8.62
N VAL A 164 -11.93 -17.58 -7.33
CA VAL A 164 -12.25 -16.48 -6.39
C VAL A 164 -11.02 -16.11 -5.57
N LEU A 165 -10.70 -14.83 -5.49
CA LEU A 165 -9.59 -14.30 -4.68
C LEU A 165 -9.89 -14.45 -3.21
N LEU A 166 -9.14 -15.34 -2.50
CA LEU A 166 -9.37 -15.68 -1.11
C LEU A 166 -9.14 -14.49 -0.17
N GLN A 167 -8.12 -13.66 -0.43
CA GLN A 167 -7.86 -12.45 0.32
C GLN A 167 -9.05 -11.50 0.32
N LYS A 168 -9.70 -11.32 -0.84
CA LYS A 168 -10.90 -10.49 -0.95
C LYS A 168 -12.06 -11.04 -0.11
N GLU A 169 -12.26 -12.35 -0.12
CA GLU A 169 -13.33 -12.97 0.68
C GLU A 169 -13.09 -12.79 2.18
N LEU A 170 -11.83 -12.95 2.64
CA LEU A 170 -11.45 -12.74 4.04
C LEU A 170 -11.72 -11.29 4.47
N ILE A 171 -11.28 -10.31 3.69
CA ILE A 171 -11.52 -8.89 3.97
C ILE A 171 -13.01 -8.56 3.99
N LYS A 172 -13.76 -9.02 2.97
CA LYS A 172 -15.22 -8.79 2.89
C LYS A 172 -15.97 -9.33 4.10
N LYS A 173 -15.47 -10.41 4.72
CA LYS A 173 -16.04 -10.99 5.93
C LYS A 173 -15.54 -10.35 7.23
N GLY A 174 -14.65 -9.35 7.13
CA GLY A 174 -14.00 -8.77 8.30
C GLY A 174 -13.13 -9.78 9.05
N LEU A 175 -12.53 -10.73 8.36
CA LEU A 175 -11.60 -11.73 8.89
C LEU A 175 -10.14 -11.40 8.59
N ALA A 176 -9.90 -10.31 7.83
CA ALA A 176 -8.59 -9.78 7.52
C ALA A 176 -8.66 -8.27 7.32
N LYS A 177 -7.53 -7.59 7.49
CA LYS A 177 -7.29 -6.20 7.10
C LYS A 177 -6.28 -6.14 5.96
N VAL A 178 -6.28 -5.06 5.19
CA VAL A 178 -5.22 -4.78 4.22
C VAL A 178 -3.98 -4.36 4.98
N TYR A 179 -2.88 -5.11 4.83
CA TYR A 179 -1.64 -4.87 5.56
C TYR A 179 -0.42 -5.41 4.79
N TYR A 180 0.81 -5.09 5.23
CA TYR A 180 2.08 -5.51 4.61
C TYR A 180 2.16 -5.19 3.12
N VAL A 181 1.78 -3.96 2.77
CA VAL A 181 1.82 -3.46 1.39
C VAL A 181 3.14 -2.75 1.16
N TYR A 182 4.02 -3.38 0.40
CA TYR A 182 5.35 -2.85 0.08
C TYR A 182 5.52 -2.50 -1.40
N GLY A 183 4.46 -2.65 -2.19
CA GLY A 183 4.48 -2.39 -3.63
C GLY A 183 3.08 -2.09 -4.18
N ASP A 184 3.04 -1.80 -5.45
CA ASP A 184 1.80 -1.55 -6.19
C ASP A 184 1.22 -2.88 -6.70
N TYR A 185 0.54 -3.59 -5.81
CA TYR A 185 -0.02 -4.91 -6.10
C TYR A 185 -1.32 -4.84 -6.90
N ASN A 186 -1.53 -5.82 -7.78
CA ASN A 186 -2.63 -5.82 -8.73
C ASN A 186 -4.05 -5.72 -8.15
N TYR A 187 -4.31 -6.25 -6.98
CA TYR A 187 -5.66 -6.31 -6.39
C TYR A 187 -5.86 -5.31 -5.26
N LEU A 188 -4.91 -4.43 -5.00
CA LEU A 188 -4.88 -3.62 -3.80
C LEU A 188 -6.06 -2.66 -3.68
N ASP A 189 -6.45 -2.00 -4.78
CA ASP A 189 -7.60 -1.09 -4.79
C ASP A 189 -8.91 -1.84 -4.51
N GLU A 190 -9.05 -3.04 -5.07
CA GLU A 190 -10.19 -3.90 -4.83
C GLU A 190 -10.26 -4.34 -3.36
N LEU A 191 -9.12 -4.76 -2.77
CA LEU A 191 -9.02 -5.16 -1.38
C LEU A 191 -9.35 -4.00 -0.42
N ARG A 192 -8.82 -2.81 -0.67
CA ARG A 192 -9.11 -1.60 0.11
C ARG A 192 -10.59 -1.22 0.08
N LYS A 193 -11.19 -1.31 -1.10
CA LYS A 193 -12.64 -1.04 -1.25
C LYS A 193 -13.49 -2.02 -0.44
N GLU A 194 -13.13 -3.31 -0.44
CA GLU A 194 -13.84 -4.30 0.37
C GLU A 194 -13.59 -4.09 1.87
N GLU A 195 -12.40 -3.65 2.27
CA GLU A 195 -12.11 -3.27 3.65
C GLU A 195 -12.97 -2.08 4.12
N GLU A 196 -13.08 -1.03 3.30
CA GLU A 196 -13.96 0.10 3.59
C GLU A 196 -15.43 -0.33 3.74
N ASN A 197 -15.88 -1.26 2.88
CA ASN A 197 -17.23 -1.83 2.99
C ASN A 197 -17.40 -2.62 4.29
N ALA A 198 -16.42 -3.45 4.68
CA ALA A 198 -16.45 -4.23 5.92
C ALA A 198 -16.47 -3.31 7.16
N LYS A 199 -15.65 -2.25 7.17
CA LYS A 199 -15.63 -1.21 8.21
C LYS A 199 -16.99 -0.50 8.33
N LYS A 200 -17.53 -0.05 7.19
CA LYS A 200 -18.84 0.64 7.15
C LYS A 200 -19.98 -0.22 7.68
N ASN A 201 -19.93 -1.53 7.41
CA ASN A 201 -20.96 -2.48 7.83
C ASN A 201 -20.64 -3.15 9.17
N LYS A 202 -19.53 -2.78 9.83
CA LYS A 202 -19.11 -3.28 11.14
C LYS A 202 -19.03 -4.81 11.18
N VAL A 203 -18.39 -5.42 10.18
CA VAL A 203 -18.32 -6.89 10.03
C VAL A 203 -17.03 -7.43 10.63
N GLY A 204 -17.11 -8.51 11.39
CA GLY A 204 -15.96 -9.23 11.95
C GLY A 204 -15.09 -8.35 12.85
N ILE A 205 -13.79 -8.24 12.57
CA ILE A 205 -12.83 -7.43 13.34
C ILE A 205 -13.21 -5.94 13.42
N TRP A 206 -14.16 -5.48 12.61
CA TRP A 206 -14.67 -4.12 12.60
C TRP A 206 -15.99 -3.96 13.38
N SER A 207 -16.46 -5.01 14.09
CA SER A 207 -17.67 -4.93 14.92
C SER A 207 -17.41 -4.13 16.21
N ASP A 208 -18.45 -3.45 16.71
CA ASP A 208 -18.33 -2.63 17.94
C ASP A 208 -18.05 -3.49 19.20
N GLU A 209 -18.34 -4.79 19.12
CA GLU A 209 -18.09 -5.72 20.25
C GLU A 209 -16.59 -5.85 20.60
N ILE A 210 -15.69 -5.49 19.66
CA ILE A 210 -14.23 -5.56 19.89
C ILE A 210 -13.69 -4.25 20.44
N SER A 211 -14.36 -3.11 20.16
CA SER A 211 -13.88 -1.78 20.55
C SER A 211 -13.87 -1.57 22.07
N ASP A 212 -14.65 -2.35 22.83
CA ASP A 212 -14.81 -2.14 24.26
C ASP A 212 -13.96 -3.08 25.14
N GLU A 213 -13.38 -4.16 24.61
CA GLU A 213 -12.67 -5.15 25.42
C GLU A 213 -11.13 -5.10 25.42
N LYS A 214 -10.49 -4.40 24.47
CA LYS A 214 -9.01 -4.40 24.40
C LYS A 214 -8.38 -3.04 24.01
N ILE A 215 -8.80 -1.96 24.65
CA ILE A 215 -7.89 -0.83 24.79
C ILE A 215 -7.16 -1.04 26.12
N ASN A 216 -6.12 -1.86 26.10
CA ASN A 216 -5.12 -1.83 27.14
C ASN A 216 -4.15 -0.70 26.76
N PRO A 217 -4.15 0.45 27.47
CA PRO A 217 -3.34 1.61 27.11
C PRO A 217 -1.82 1.36 27.25
N ASP A 218 -1.41 0.21 27.79
CA ASP A 218 -0.01 -0.08 28.09
C ASP A 218 0.78 -0.73 26.94
N ILE A 219 0.14 -1.03 25.76
CA ILE A 219 0.82 -1.64 24.61
C ILE A 219 1.09 -0.66 23.46
N GLU A 220 0.37 0.47 23.40
CA GLU A 220 0.58 1.47 22.32
C GLU A 220 1.84 2.33 22.50
N GLU A 221 2.41 2.40 23.70
CA GLU A 221 3.55 3.29 23.98
C GLU A 221 4.93 2.72 23.56
N LYS A 222 5.00 1.47 23.11
CA LYS A 222 6.30 0.82 22.82
C LYS A 222 6.63 0.59 21.34
N ASN A 223 5.70 0.85 20.42
CA ASN A 223 5.92 0.67 18.97
C ASN A 223 5.65 1.93 18.12
N MET A 224 5.45 3.11 18.74
CA MET A 224 5.18 4.37 18.05
C MET A 224 6.30 5.41 18.19
N GLU A 225 7.53 4.99 18.46
CA GLU A 225 8.64 5.95 18.67
C GLU A 225 9.44 6.26 17.40
N ASP A 226 8.90 6.03 16.18
CA ASP A 226 9.68 6.38 14.97
C ASP A 226 8.92 7.04 13.81
N ASP A 227 7.74 7.64 14.02
CA ASP A 227 7.08 8.40 12.91
C ASP A 227 6.36 9.71 13.32
N THR A 228 6.49 10.19 14.54
CA THR A 228 5.85 11.45 14.96
C THR A 228 6.72 12.71 14.78
N THR A 229 7.94 12.56 14.27
CA THR A 229 8.84 13.70 14.06
C THR A 229 8.50 14.52 12.82
N ASP A 230 7.88 13.94 11.80
CA ASP A 230 7.58 14.65 10.55
C ASP A 230 6.27 15.45 10.62
N ASP A 231 5.23 14.94 11.25
CA ASP A 231 3.95 15.65 11.36
C ASP A 231 4.03 16.86 12.32
N ASN A 232 4.74 16.73 13.43
CA ASN A 232 5.00 17.86 14.33
C ASN A 232 5.87 18.94 13.67
N LYS A 233 6.84 18.52 12.86
CA LYS A 233 7.70 19.44 12.11
C LYS A 233 6.94 20.14 10.99
N LEU A 234 6.02 19.43 10.33
CA LEU A 234 5.12 20.01 9.33
C LEU A 234 4.17 21.03 9.96
N LEU A 235 3.62 20.73 11.14
CA LEU A 235 2.74 21.64 11.87
C LEU A 235 3.49 22.90 12.34
N GLU A 236 4.73 22.77 12.79
CA GLU A 236 5.60 23.93 13.12
C GLU A 236 5.89 24.78 11.90
N ILE A 237 6.20 24.17 10.76
CA ILE A 237 6.45 24.88 9.48
C ILE A 237 5.19 25.64 9.04
N LEU A 238 4.01 25.01 9.12
CA LEU A 238 2.74 25.65 8.76
C LEU A 238 2.41 26.83 9.68
N ASN A 239 2.66 26.71 10.98
CA ASN A 239 2.51 27.81 11.92
C ASN A 239 3.50 28.95 11.65
N TYR A 240 4.74 28.64 11.32
CA TYR A 240 5.73 29.65 10.95
C TYR A 240 5.34 30.39 9.65
N LEU A 241 4.88 29.66 8.64
CA LEU A 241 4.40 30.25 7.38
C LEU A 241 3.18 31.17 7.60
N LYS A 242 2.29 30.81 8.50
CA LYS A 242 1.15 31.64 8.88
C LYS A 242 1.60 32.97 9.52
N ILE A 243 2.55 32.91 10.45
CA ILE A 243 3.11 34.11 11.10
C ILE A 243 3.78 35.03 10.04
N VAL A 244 4.56 34.45 9.14
CA VAL A 244 5.21 35.21 8.05
C VAL A 244 4.17 35.84 7.14
N TRP A 245 3.09 35.14 6.81
CA TRP A 245 2.00 35.64 5.98
C TRP A 245 1.29 36.83 6.63
N ASP A 246 0.93 36.71 7.93
CA ASP A 246 0.31 37.80 8.68
C ASP A 246 1.22 39.03 8.79
N TYR A 247 2.54 38.83 8.86
CA TYR A 247 3.51 39.92 8.87
C TYR A 247 3.61 40.61 7.50
N LEU A 248 3.56 39.85 6.41
CA LEU A 248 3.55 40.40 5.04
C LEU A 248 2.29 41.20 4.76
N ILE A 249 1.12 40.75 5.22
CA ILE A 249 -0.13 41.50 5.09
C ILE A 249 -0.01 42.85 5.83
N LYS A 250 0.52 42.88 7.06
CA LYS A 250 0.73 44.13 7.83
C LYS A 250 1.70 45.09 7.14
N ILE A 251 2.77 44.59 6.52
CA ILE A 251 3.68 45.42 5.75
C ILE A 251 2.99 45.97 4.50
N PHE A 252 2.18 45.14 3.84
CA PHE A 252 1.45 45.56 2.65
C PHE A 252 0.42 46.66 2.97
N ASP A 253 -0.30 46.53 4.09
CA ASP A 253 -1.24 47.56 4.57
C ASP A 253 -0.54 48.86 4.96
N LEU A 254 0.68 48.79 5.51
CA LEU A 254 1.52 49.95 5.82
C LEU A 254 2.09 50.67 4.60
N LEU A 255 2.21 50.00 3.47
CA LEU A 255 2.72 50.56 2.23
C LEU A 255 1.62 51.18 1.37
N LEU A 256 0.36 50.83 1.61
CA LEU A 256 -0.81 51.35 0.88
C LEU A 256 -1.49 52.57 1.54
N ASN A 257 -1.16 52.88 2.79
CA ASN A 257 -1.55 54.09 3.50
C ASN A 257 -0.42 55.11 3.58
#